data_fdaefb65a706573f7cad90242a5c15ee
#
_entry.id   fdaefb65a706573f7cad90242a5c15ee
#
_cell.length_a   1.000
_cell.length_b   1.000
_cell.length_c   1.000
_cell.angle_alpha   90.00
_cell.angle_beta   90.00
_cell.angle_gamma   90.00
#
_symmetry.space_group_name_H-M   'P 1'
#
loop_
_entity.id
_entity.type
_entity.pdbx_description
1 polymer ?
#
loop_
_entity_poly.entity_id
_entity_poly.type
_entity_poly.pdbx_seq_one_letter_code
_entity_poly.pdbx_strand_id
1 'polypeptide(L)'
;MSTYEQAKKRYAEIGVDTDAAIEKLKSIPVALHCWQGDDVGGFDSKDALSGGILTTGNYPGKATTPEQLMQDIDKAMSLCPGKKKLNLHASYAIFEPGEFADRDKLEPKHFKKWVEYAKERNMGIDFNPTFFSHPMVKDGLTLSSPDENVRRFWIEHGKACIRISQYFAEETGVPCVMNIWAGDGFKDVPADRMGPRQRYKEAFEEIISEPHDPALVKPCVESKVFGIGVESFTAGSAEFTLSFAATHPGCLPLMDNGHYH
;
A
#
# COMPACT_ATOMS: atom_id res chain seq x y z
N MET A 1 18.65 -33.92 -17.41
CA MET A 1 18.15 -32.59 -17.79
C MET A 1 17.49 -31.99 -16.54
N SER A 2 17.90 -30.80 -16.12
CA SER A 2 17.29 -30.15 -14.96
C SER A 2 15.84 -29.75 -15.23
N THR A 3 15.05 -29.53 -14.20
CA THR A 3 13.67 -29.00 -14.32
C THR A 3 13.63 -27.67 -15.06
N TYR A 4 14.66 -26.82 -14.89
CA TYR A 4 14.79 -25.56 -15.61
C TYR A 4 14.97 -25.78 -17.14
N GLU A 5 15.86 -26.71 -17.55
CA GLU A 5 16.08 -27.01 -18.96
C GLU A 5 14.82 -27.56 -19.65
N GLN A 6 14.00 -28.30 -18.92
CA GLN A 6 12.71 -28.79 -19.44
C GLN A 6 11.71 -27.64 -19.61
N ALA A 7 11.63 -26.74 -18.64
CA ALA A 7 10.79 -25.54 -18.72
C ALA A 7 11.23 -24.64 -19.86
N LYS A 8 12.53 -24.37 -19.98
CA LYS A 8 13.11 -23.57 -21.06
C LYS A 8 12.69 -24.03 -22.46
N LYS A 9 12.70 -25.35 -22.70
CA LYS A 9 12.23 -25.91 -23.98
C LYS A 9 10.75 -25.62 -24.22
N ARG A 10 9.89 -25.82 -23.22
CA ARG A 10 8.45 -25.54 -23.36
C ARG A 10 8.16 -24.07 -23.61
N TYR A 11 8.88 -23.17 -22.95
CA TYR A 11 8.73 -21.72 -23.18
C TYR A 11 9.24 -21.34 -24.58
N ALA A 12 10.30 -21.98 -25.07
CA ALA A 12 10.80 -21.74 -26.42
C ALA A 12 9.78 -22.13 -27.50
N GLU A 13 8.97 -23.17 -27.27
CA GLU A 13 7.89 -23.59 -28.20
C GLU A 13 6.82 -22.51 -28.41
N ILE A 14 6.65 -21.61 -27.45
CA ILE A 14 5.74 -20.45 -27.55
C ILE A 14 6.49 -19.13 -27.79
N GLY A 15 7.74 -19.19 -28.22
CA GLY A 15 8.54 -18.02 -28.60
C GLY A 15 9.14 -17.23 -27.44
N VAL A 16 9.20 -17.78 -26.23
CA VAL A 16 9.78 -17.10 -25.06
C VAL A 16 11.22 -17.56 -24.82
N ASP A 17 12.16 -16.61 -24.86
CA ASP A 17 13.52 -16.78 -24.36
C ASP A 17 13.56 -16.53 -22.85
N THR A 18 13.63 -17.62 -22.07
CA THR A 18 13.61 -17.55 -20.61
C THR A 18 14.85 -16.89 -20.01
N ASP A 19 16.02 -17.03 -20.63
CA ASP A 19 17.24 -16.41 -20.12
C ASP A 19 17.18 -14.90 -20.30
N ALA A 20 16.75 -14.42 -21.46
CA ALA A 20 16.56 -12.99 -21.72
C ALA A 20 15.46 -12.41 -20.81
N ALA A 21 14.36 -13.13 -20.56
CA ALA A 21 13.30 -12.72 -19.66
C ALA A 21 13.79 -12.59 -18.20
N ILE A 22 14.60 -13.54 -17.73
CA ILE A 22 15.19 -13.51 -16.37
C ILE A 22 16.16 -12.34 -16.25
N GLU A 23 17.02 -12.10 -17.23
CA GLU A 23 17.94 -10.94 -17.19
C GLU A 23 17.17 -9.61 -17.17
N LYS A 24 16.10 -9.50 -17.96
CA LYS A 24 15.22 -8.33 -17.93
C LYS A 24 14.56 -8.16 -16.55
N LEU A 25 14.05 -9.25 -15.96
CA LEU A 25 13.41 -9.22 -14.63
C LEU A 25 14.37 -8.75 -13.54
N LYS A 26 15.66 -9.14 -13.60
CA LYS A 26 16.68 -8.65 -12.63
C LYS A 26 16.86 -7.14 -12.63
N SER A 27 16.51 -6.45 -13.72
CA SER A 27 16.57 -4.99 -13.81
C SER A 27 15.36 -4.28 -13.25
N ILE A 28 14.24 -4.98 -13.03
CA ILE A 28 12.98 -4.44 -12.53
C ILE A 28 12.96 -4.52 -11.01
N PRO A 29 12.81 -3.38 -10.29
CA PRO A 29 12.70 -3.41 -8.84
C PRO A 29 11.42 -4.10 -8.39
N VAL A 30 11.54 -5.05 -7.46
CA VAL A 30 10.40 -5.73 -6.83
C VAL A 30 10.26 -5.20 -5.41
N ALA A 31 9.08 -4.69 -5.06
CA ALA A 31 8.77 -4.19 -3.73
C ALA A 31 8.33 -5.33 -2.82
N LEU A 32 8.97 -5.44 -1.64
CA LEU A 32 8.59 -6.36 -0.58
C LEU A 32 7.74 -5.62 0.45
N HIS A 33 6.58 -6.18 0.78
CA HIS A 33 5.74 -5.63 1.85
C HIS A 33 6.36 -5.83 3.23
N CYS A 34 6.29 -4.78 4.09
CA CYS A 34 6.84 -4.80 5.45
C CYS A 34 6.03 -5.66 6.44
N TRP A 35 4.73 -5.79 6.23
CA TRP A 35 3.74 -6.24 7.22
C TRP A 35 3.80 -7.72 7.62
N GLN A 36 4.50 -8.57 6.90
CA GLN A 36 4.59 -9.99 7.29
C GLN A 36 5.48 -10.22 8.52
N GLY A 37 6.46 -9.35 8.76
CA GLY A 37 7.41 -9.51 9.85
C GLY A 37 6.83 -9.22 11.24
N ASP A 38 5.81 -8.36 11.32
CA ASP A 38 5.18 -7.94 12.58
C ASP A 38 3.68 -8.29 12.67
N ASP A 39 3.18 -9.08 11.74
CA ASP A 39 1.78 -9.48 11.67
C ASP A 39 0.83 -8.29 11.46
N VAL A 40 1.25 -7.35 10.61
CA VAL A 40 0.48 -6.16 10.20
C VAL A 40 0.20 -5.15 11.33
N GLY A 41 0.90 -5.25 12.46
CA GLY A 41 0.66 -4.40 13.63
C GLY A 41 0.98 -2.93 13.38
N GLY A 42 2.15 -2.67 12.79
CA GLY A 42 2.68 -1.31 12.72
C GLY A 42 3.16 -0.79 14.08
N PHE A 43 3.53 0.50 14.13
CA PHE A 43 4.13 1.11 15.32
C PHE A 43 3.42 2.40 15.77
N ASP A 44 2.38 2.84 15.05
CA ASP A 44 1.67 4.08 15.31
C ASP A 44 0.54 3.94 16.35
N SER A 45 0.03 2.74 16.57
CA SER A 45 -1.08 2.49 17.49
C SER A 45 -0.98 1.10 18.13
N LYS A 46 -1.60 0.95 19.28
CA LYS A 46 -1.85 -0.35 19.94
C LYS A 46 -3.28 -0.82 19.79
N ASP A 47 -4.07 -0.12 18.98
CA ASP A 47 -5.47 -0.46 18.73
C ASP A 47 -5.63 -1.78 17.99
N ALA A 48 -6.78 -2.40 18.14
CA ALA A 48 -7.07 -3.65 17.48
C ALA A 48 -7.12 -3.47 15.96
N LEU A 49 -6.60 -4.46 15.22
CA LEU A 49 -6.69 -4.51 13.77
C LEU A 49 -8.16 -4.50 13.31
N SER A 50 -8.42 -3.86 12.18
CA SER A 50 -9.75 -3.73 11.58
C SER A 50 -9.71 -3.76 10.05
N GLY A 51 -10.85 -3.70 9.39
CA GLY A 51 -10.93 -3.58 7.93
C GLY A 51 -10.56 -4.84 7.15
N GLY A 52 -10.81 -6.04 7.71
CA GLY A 52 -10.50 -7.32 7.05
C GLY A 52 -9.10 -7.86 7.37
N ILE A 53 -8.27 -7.12 8.07
CA ILE A 53 -6.91 -7.51 8.49
C ILE A 53 -6.93 -8.49 9.68
N LEU A 54 -8.07 -8.68 10.32
CA LEU A 54 -8.27 -9.61 11.45
C LEU A 54 -7.96 -11.10 11.13
N THR A 55 -7.71 -11.41 9.89
CA THR A 55 -7.34 -12.76 9.45
C THR A 55 -5.87 -13.08 9.61
N THR A 56 -5.02 -12.09 9.90
CA THR A 56 -3.61 -12.32 10.19
C THR A 56 -3.47 -13.04 11.54
N GLY A 57 -2.52 -13.95 11.62
CA GLY A 57 -2.24 -14.69 12.85
C GLY A 57 -1.38 -13.84 13.78
N ASN A 58 -1.44 -14.13 15.08
CA ASN A 58 -0.52 -13.56 16.05
C ASN A 58 0.53 -14.62 16.40
N TYR A 59 1.54 -14.78 15.56
CA TYR A 59 2.54 -15.83 15.72
C TYR A 59 3.65 -15.46 16.72
N PRO A 60 4.23 -16.43 17.43
CA PRO A 60 5.36 -16.20 18.31
C PRO A 60 6.59 -15.71 17.52
N GLY A 61 7.30 -14.72 18.05
CA GLY A 61 8.52 -14.20 17.43
C GLY A 61 8.30 -13.14 16.35
N LYS A 62 7.06 -12.67 16.15
CA LYS A 62 6.82 -11.51 15.28
C LYS A 62 7.60 -10.29 15.78
N ALA A 63 8.03 -9.44 14.88
CA ALA A 63 8.69 -8.18 15.21
C ALA A 63 7.77 -7.29 16.06
N THR A 64 8.31 -6.67 17.08
CA THR A 64 7.60 -5.75 17.98
C THR A 64 8.24 -4.36 18.01
N THR A 65 9.38 -4.22 17.33
CA THR A 65 10.09 -2.94 17.17
C THR A 65 10.52 -2.75 15.71
N PRO A 66 10.73 -1.50 15.27
CA PRO A 66 11.25 -1.23 13.93
C PRO A 66 12.56 -1.96 13.63
N GLU A 67 13.46 -2.05 14.59
CA GLU A 67 14.76 -2.69 14.43
C GLU A 67 14.63 -4.20 14.20
N GLN A 68 13.72 -4.87 14.91
CA GLN A 68 13.44 -6.29 14.69
C GLN A 68 12.83 -6.51 13.30
N LEU A 69 11.89 -5.64 12.88
CA LEU A 69 11.29 -5.73 11.56
C LEU A 69 12.34 -5.50 10.46
N MET A 70 13.24 -4.55 10.61
CA MET A 70 14.33 -4.32 9.67
C MET A 70 15.25 -5.55 9.54
N GLN A 71 15.52 -6.27 10.62
CA GLN A 71 16.29 -7.52 10.59
C GLN A 71 15.55 -8.63 9.82
N ASP A 72 14.25 -8.75 10.00
CA ASP A 72 13.43 -9.73 9.27
C ASP A 72 13.36 -9.38 7.78
N ILE A 73 13.21 -8.10 7.45
CA ILE A 73 13.26 -7.62 6.06
C ILE A 73 14.62 -7.92 5.43
N ASP A 74 15.72 -7.68 6.13
CA ASP A 74 17.08 -8.00 5.65
C ASP A 74 17.20 -9.50 5.33
N LYS A 75 16.66 -10.35 6.21
CA LYS A 75 16.66 -11.79 5.97
C LYS A 75 15.84 -12.15 4.75
N ALA A 76 14.62 -11.63 4.60
CA ALA A 76 13.76 -11.88 3.45
C ALA A 76 14.41 -11.38 2.15
N MET A 77 14.96 -10.17 2.16
CA MET A 77 15.64 -9.57 1.01
C MET A 77 16.88 -10.36 0.58
N SER A 78 17.59 -10.99 1.52
CA SER A 78 18.76 -11.83 1.22
C SER A 78 18.39 -13.08 0.41
N LEU A 79 17.16 -13.52 0.48
CA LEU A 79 16.65 -14.70 -0.23
C LEU A 79 16.06 -14.36 -1.61
N CYS A 80 15.83 -13.08 -1.91
CA CYS A 80 15.23 -12.63 -3.15
C CYS A 80 16.32 -12.07 -4.08
N PRO A 81 16.46 -12.58 -5.32
CA PRO A 81 17.40 -12.02 -6.30
C PRO A 81 16.87 -10.72 -6.92
N GLY A 82 17.75 -9.99 -7.62
CA GLY A 82 17.39 -8.79 -8.37
C GLY A 82 17.31 -7.52 -7.55
N LYS A 83 16.84 -6.44 -8.20
CA LYS A 83 16.62 -5.14 -7.56
C LYS A 83 15.40 -5.17 -6.66
N LYS A 84 15.47 -4.46 -5.54
CA LYS A 84 14.44 -4.48 -4.50
C LYS A 84 13.97 -3.10 -4.14
N LYS A 85 12.74 -3.02 -3.69
CA LYS A 85 12.15 -1.88 -2.99
C LYS A 85 11.49 -2.36 -1.70
N LEU A 86 11.28 -1.48 -0.77
CA LEU A 86 10.44 -1.73 0.39
C LEU A 86 9.05 -1.14 0.13
N ASN A 87 7.98 -1.90 0.34
CA ASN A 87 6.63 -1.34 0.41
C ASN A 87 6.27 -1.12 1.87
N LEU A 88 6.21 0.14 2.27
CA LEU A 88 5.98 0.55 3.65
C LEU A 88 4.54 1.05 3.83
N HIS A 89 3.99 0.89 5.02
CA HIS A 89 2.68 1.40 5.38
C HIS A 89 2.78 2.62 6.30
N ALA A 90 1.77 3.50 6.28
CA ALA A 90 1.72 4.68 7.14
C ALA A 90 1.70 4.33 8.63
N SER A 91 1.12 3.17 8.99
CA SER A 91 1.12 2.64 10.37
C SER A 91 2.51 2.29 10.91
N TYR A 92 3.55 2.31 10.07
CA TYR A 92 4.93 2.07 10.47
C TYR A 92 5.72 3.34 10.76
N ALA A 93 5.03 4.47 10.97
CA ALA A 93 5.64 5.70 11.46
C ALA A 93 6.41 5.45 12.77
N ILE A 94 7.60 6.03 12.90
CA ILE A 94 8.46 5.90 14.07
C ILE A 94 8.53 7.26 14.75
N PHE A 95 8.10 7.32 15.99
CA PHE A 95 8.08 8.53 16.79
C PHE A 95 9.26 8.58 17.78
N GLU A 96 9.79 9.78 18.02
CA GLU A 96 10.75 9.99 19.07
C GLU A 96 10.07 9.86 20.46
N PRO A 97 10.84 9.56 21.53
CA PRO A 97 10.27 9.42 22.88
C PRO A 97 9.45 10.65 23.30
N GLY A 98 8.16 10.43 23.58
CA GLY A 98 7.22 11.47 23.97
C GLY A 98 6.56 12.22 22.79
N GLU A 99 6.91 11.90 21.57
CA GLU A 99 6.23 12.39 20.38
C GLU A 99 5.07 11.44 20.00
N PHE A 100 3.99 12.03 19.50
CA PHE A 100 2.90 11.32 18.84
C PHE A 100 2.28 12.24 17.79
N ALA A 101 1.93 11.69 16.65
CA ALA A 101 1.13 12.35 15.63
C ALA A 101 0.06 11.38 15.14
N ASP A 102 -1.18 11.84 15.10
CA ASP A 102 -2.24 11.04 14.48
C ASP A 102 -2.03 10.98 12.97
N ARG A 103 -2.69 10.04 12.29
CA ARG A 103 -2.44 9.75 10.86
C ARG A 103 -2.64 10.95 9.96
N ASP A 104 -3.59 11.84 10.24
CA ASP A 104 -3.80 13.09 9.48
C ASP A 104 -2.71 14.15 9.73
N LYS A 105 -1.80 13.91 10.67
CA LYS A 105 -0.67 14.79 11.05
C LYS A 105 0.70 14.15 10.81
N LEU A 106 0.75 13.03 10.10
CA LEU A 106 2.02 12.41 9.77
C LEU A 106 2.87 13.32 8.87
N GLU A 107 4.17 13.28 9.12
CA GLU A 107 5.17 14.10 8.43
C GLU A 107 6.35 13.22 7.96
N PRO A 108 7.12 13.64 6.97
CA PRO A 108 8.31 12.93 6.49
C PRO A 108 9.30 12.52 7.60
N LYS A 109 9.46 13.34 8.64
CA LYS A 109 10.37 13.06 9.76
C LYS A 109 10.09 11.73 10.48
N HIS A 110 8.80 11.32 10.53
CA HIS A 110 8.39 10.08 11.18
C HIS A 110 8.82 8.82 10.41
N PHE A 111 9.34 9.00 9.20
CA PHE A 111 9.85 7.91 8.35
C PHE A 111 11.35 8.00 8.06
N LYS A 112 12.07 8.93 8.72
CA LYS A 112 13.48 9.15 8.49
C LYS A 112 14.33 7.88 8.66
N LYS A 113 14.08 7.09 9.71
CA LYS A 113 14.80 5.83 9.96
C LYS A 113 14.61 4.81 8.84
N TRP A 114 13.42 4.78 8.24
CA TRP A 114 13.13 3.93 7.07
C TRP A 114 13.88 4.37 5.83
N VAL A 115 13.98 5.68 5.63
CA VAL A 115 14.76 6.25 4.51
C VAL A 115 16.25 5.95 4.68
N GLU A 116 16.80 6.13 5.86
CA GLU A 116 18.19 5.78 6.17
C GLU A 116 18.44 4.29 5.90
N TYR A 117 17.57 3.41 6.40
CA TYR A 117 17.60 1.97 6.17
C TYR A 117 17.59 1.61 4.66
N ALA A 118 16.73 2.25 3.88
CA ALA A 118 16.61 2.00 2.45
C ALA A 118 17.84 2.50 1.67
N LYS A 119 18.34 3.68 2.01
CA LYS A 119 19.56 4.27 1.38
C LYS A 119 20.78 3.40 1.58
N GLU A 120 21.02 2.89 2.79
CA GLU A 120 22.14 1.98 3.09
C GLU A 120 22.11 0.72 2.22
N ARG A 121 20.93 0.31 1.73
CA ARG A 121 20.71 -0.90 0.94
C ARG A 121 20.48 -0.63 -0.55
N ASN A 122 20.61 0.62 -0.98
CA ASN A 122 20.31 1.08 -2.34
C ASN A 122 18.89 0.66 -2.81
N MET A 123 17.91 0.80 -1.93
CA MET A 123 16.50 0.49 -2.21
C MET A 123 15.68 1.78 -2.29
N GLY A 124 14.62 1.75 -3.13
CA GLY A 124 13.53 2.70 -3.05
C GLY A 124 12.47 2.26 -2.05
N ILE A 125 11.53 3.17 -1.75
CA ILE A 125 10.38 2.89 -0.90
C ILE A 125 9.10 3.17 -1.69
N ASP A 126 8.17 2.20 -1.71
CA ASP A 126 6.78 2.39 -2.08
C ASP A 126 5.94 2.57 -0.82
N PHE A 127 4.76 3.17 -0.93
CA PHE A 127 4.00 3.56 0.25
C PHE A 127 2.51 3.20 0.15
N ASN A 128 1.96 2.74 1.27
CA ASN A 128 0.54 2.52 1.43
C ASN A 128 0.02 3.36 2.60
N PRO A 129 -0.99 4.22 2.40
CA PRO A 129 -1.54 5.09 3.43
C PRO A 129 -2.20 4.39 4.61
N THR A 130 -2.55 3.11 4.52
CA THR A 130 -3.19 2.37 5.63
C THR A 130 -4.54 2.99 6.06
N PHE A 131 -5.53 2.98 5.16
CA PHE A 131 -6.90 3.47 5.45
C PHE A 131 -7.71 2.44 6.26
N PHE A 132 -7.12 1.87 7.31
CA PHE A 132 -7.74 0.85 8.17
C PHE A 132 -7.06 0.81 9.55
N SER A 133 -7.57 -0.01 10.45
CA SER A 133 -7.02 -0.21 11.81
C SER A 133 -6.79 1.10 12.56
N HIS A 134 -7.84 1.91 12.65
CA HIS A 134 -7.81 3.21 13.31
C HIS A 134 -9.20 3.59 13.85
N PRO A 135 -9.29 4.29 15.00
CA PRO A 135 -10.58 4.72 15.57
C PRO A 135 -11.45 5.58 14.66
N MET A 136 -10.84 6.27 13.67
CA MET A 136 -11.57 7.05 12.65
C MET A 136 -12.11 6.20 11.50
N VAL A 137 -11.98 4.89 11.52
CA VAL A 137 -12.81 4.00 10.69
C VAL A 137 -14.16 3.87 11.39
N LYS A 138 -15.21 4.47 10.81
CA LYS A 138 -16.55 4.47 11.39
C LYS A 138 -17.49 3.66 10.51
N ASP A 139 -18.17 2.68 11.11
CA ASP A 139 -19.08 1.78 10.41
C ASP A 139 -18.46 1.08 9.18
N GLY A 140 -17.15 0.78 9.26
CA GLY A 140 -16.39 0.21 8.14
C GLY A 140 -16.06 1.19 7.02
N LEU A 141 -16.21 2.49 7.23
CA LEU A 141 -16.05 3.53 6.22
C LEU A 141 -14.96 4.53 6.61
N THR A 142 -14.27 5.03 5.59
CA THR A 142 -13.25 6.08 5.64
C THR A 142 -13.57 7.19 4.62
N LEU A 143 -13.06 7.11 3.42
CA LEU A 143 -13.24 8.09 2.34
C LEU A 143 -14.67 8.17 1.79
N SER A 144 -15.47 7.12 1.96
CA SER A 144 -16.88 7.09 1.56
C SER A 144 -17.87 7.39 2.69
N SER A 145 -17.37 7.64 3.91
CA SER A 145 -18.22 7.91 5.08
C SER A 145 -19.23 9.05 4.82
N PRO A 146 -20.47 8.93 5.27
CA PRO A 146 -21.41 10.07 5.27
C PRO A 146 -21.02 11.18 6.25
N ASP A 147 -20.24 10.87 7.29
CA ASP A 147 -19.70 11.85 8.23
C ASP A 147 -18.52 12.61 7.59
N GLU A 148 -18.70 13.92 7.44
CA GLU A 148 -17.69 14.80 6.85
C GLU A 148 -16.39 14.86 7.67
N ASN A 149 -16.47 14.78 8.99
CA ASN A 149 -15.28 14.81 9.85
C ASN A 149 -14.42 13.56 9.62
N VAL A 150 -15.06 12.40 9.45
CA VAL A 150 -14.36 11.15 9.11
C VAL A 150 -13.69 11.27 7.75
N ARG A 151 -14.43 11.74 6.73
CA ARG A 151 -13.86 11.91 5.38
C ARG A 151 -12.70 12.91 5.40
N ARG A 152 -12.85 14.04 6.06
CA ARG A 152 -11.83 15.10 6.14
C ARG A 152 -10.55 14.58 6.77
N PHE A 153 -10.65 13.84 7.88
CA PHE A 153 -9.51 13.20 8.52
C PHE A 153 -8.72 12.32 7.54
N TRP A 154 -9.43 11.46 6.82
CA TRP A 154 -8.79 10.53 5.89
C TRP A 154 -8.28 11.19 4.61
N ILE A 155 -8.91 12.26 4.14
CA ILE A 155 -8.40 13.07 3.02
C ILE A 155 -7.10 13.76 3.40
N GLU A 156 -7.03 14.40 4.57
CA GLU A 156 -5.80 15.04 5.04
C GLU A 156 -4.68 14.01 5.29
N HIS A 157 -5.03 12.83 5.79
CA HIS A 157 -4.10 11.70 5.86
C HIS A 157 -3.57 11.30 4.47
N GLY A 158 -4.44 11.14 3.49
CA GLY A 158 -4.03 10.81 2.11
C GLY A 158 -3.08 11.87 1.52
N LYS A 159 -3.36 13.15 1.73
CA LYS A 159 -2.48 14.26 1.31
C LYS A 159 -1.12 14.22 2.02
N ALA A 160 -1.12 13.97 3.33
CA ALA A 160 0.13 13.77 4.07
C ALA A 160 0.97 12.63 3.47
N CYS A 161 0.31 11.53 3.06
CA CYS A 161 0.98 10.40 2.43
C CYS A 161 1.56 10.73 1.04
N ILE A 162 0.94 11.62 0.25
CA ILE A 162 1.54 12.15 -1.00
C ILE A 162 2.86 12.87 -0.68
N ARG A 163 2.88 13.77 0.32
CA ARG A 163 4.09 14.49 0.73
C ARG A 163 5.19 13.55 1.23
N ILE A 164 4.82 12.54 2.00
CA ILE A 164 5.75 11.51 2.49
C ILE A 164 6.30 10.68 1.33
N SER A 165 5.46 10.31 0.35
CA SER A 165 5.88 9.59 -0.85
C SER A 165 6.89 10.39 -1.68
N GLN A 166 6.71 11.70 -1.79
CA GLN A 166 7.67 12.56 -2.46
C GLN A 166 9.00 12.59 -1.71
N TYR A 167 8.97 12.74 -0.39
CA TYR A 167 10.17 12.67 0.44
C TYR A 167 10.93 11.35 0.24
N PHE A 168 10.24 10.22 0.18
CA PHE A 168 10.88 8.92 -0.09
C PHE A 168 11.60 8.91 -1.44
N ALA A 169 10.93 9.42 -2.48
CA ALA A 169 11.51 9.44 -3.82
C ALA A 169 12.71 10.39 -3.93
N GLU A 170 12.62 11.56 -3.34
CA GLU A 170 13.71 12.55 -3.30
C GLU A 170 14.94 12.00 -2.57
N GLU A 171 14.75 11.39 -1.41
CA GLU A 171 15.83 10.90 -0.58
C GLU A 171 16.50 9.62 -1.12
N THR A 172 15.72 8.73 -1.74
CA THR A 172 16.25 7.47 -2.27
C THR A 172 16.69 7.57 -3.72
N GLY A 173 16.28 8.59 -4.44
CA GLY A 173 16.49 8.74 -5.89
C GLY A 173 15.68 7.74 -6.73
N VAL A 174 14.67 7.09 -6.14
CA VAL A 174 13.82 6.08 -6.80
C VAL A 174 12.35 6.52 -6.69
N PRO A 175 11.59 6.58 -7.80
CA PRO A 175 10.19 6.95 -7.74
C PRO A 175 9.39 6.07 -6.78
N CYS A 176 8.48 6.69 -6.03
CA CYS A 176 7.61 6.03 -5.06
C CYS A 176 6.24 5.74 -5.69
N VAL A 177 5.80 4.49 -5.65
CA VAL A 177 4.41 4.12 -5.93
C VAL A 177 3.64 4.25 -4.63
N MET A 178 2.61 5.09 -4.62
CA MET A 178 1.72 5.25 -3.47
C MET A 178 0.41 4.52 -3.74
N ASN A 179 0.22 3.38 -3.10
CA ASN A 179 -0.95 2.54 -3.30
C ASN A 179 -2.08 2.90 -2.33
N ILE A 180 -3.15 3.48 -2.85
CA ILE A 180 -4.34 3.83 -2.07
C ILE A 180 -5.31 2.65 -2.11
N TRP A 181 -5.40 1.93 -0.99
CA TRP A 181 -6.39 0.91 -0.73
C TRP A 181 -7.21 1.30 0.49
N ALA A 182 -8.53 1.32 0.36
CA ALA A 182 -9.44 1.56 1.48
C ALA A 182 -10.53 0.48 1.53
N GLY A 183 -10.80 0.00 2.74
CA GLY A 183 -11.70 -1.12 2.98
C GLY A 183 -13.19 -0.80 2.93
N ASP A 184 -13.56 0.40 2.51
CA ASP A 184 -14.92 0.95 2.55
C ASP A 184 -15.96 0.07 1.87
N GLY A 185 -16.93 -0.40 2.64
CA GLY A 185 -17.98 -1.27 2.13
C GLY A 185 -19.11 -1.50 3.14
N PHE A 186 -20.12 -2.24 2.70
CA PHE A 186 -21.28 -2.58 3.51
C PHE A 186 -21.51 -4.09 3.50
N LYS A 187 -21.92 -4.62 4.64
CA LYS A 187 -22.30 -6.04 4.76
C LYS A 187 -23.42 -6.42 3.82
N ASP A 188 -24.44 -5.56 3.71
CA ASP A 188 -25.56 -5.71 2.78
C ASP A 188 -25.47 -4.65 1.69
N VAL A 189 -26.09 -4.91 0.54
CA VAL A 189 -26.16 -3.93 -0.55
C VAL A 189 -27.01 -2.73 -0.11
N PRO A 190 -26.44 -1.52 0.00
CA PRO A 190 -27.18 -0.36 0.46
C PRO A 190 -28.21 0.10 -0.59
N ALA A 191 -29.30 0.72 -0.13
CA ALA A 191 -30.29 1.33 -1.03
C ALA A 191 -29.65 2.45 -1.89
N ASP A 192 -28.83 3.28 -1.28
CA ASP A 192 -27.99 4.27 -1.98
C ASP A 192 -26.61 3.68 -2.27
N ARG A 193 -26.42 3.20 -3.49
CA ARG A 193 -25.11 2.69 -3.96
C ARG A 193 -24.23 3.76 -4.58
N MET A 194 -24.81 4.87 -5.01
CA MET A 194 -24.08 5.95 -5.68
C MET A 194 -23.45 6.93 -4.69
N GLY A 195 -24.14 7.27 -3.61
CA GLY A 195 -23.63 8.21 -2.62
C GLY A 195 -22.27 7.84 -2.05
N PRO A 196 -22.03 6.61 -1.56
CA PRO A 196 -20.70 6.17 -1.12
C PRO A 196 -19.65 6.29 -2.21
N ARG A 197 -19.94 5.90 -3.45
CA ARG A 197 -19.00 5.99 -4.58
C ARG A 197 -18.70 7.43 -4.97
N GLN A 198 -19.69 8.30 -4.91
CA GLN A 198 -19.48 9.72 -5.20
C GLN A 198 -18.57 10.37 -4.17
N ARG A 199 -18.82 10.13 -2.87
CA ARG A 199 -17.94 10.63 -1.78
C ARG A 199 -16.54 10.08 -1.89
N TYR A 200 -16.40 8.79 -2.21
CA TYR A 200 -15.12 8.12 -2.41
C TYR A 200 -14.34 8.74 -3.58
N LYS A 201 -15.03 8.99 -4.70
CA LYS A 201 -14.45 9.67 -5.87
C LYS A 201 -13.95 11.06 -5.52
N GLU A 202 -14.78 11.90 -4.90
CA GLU A 202 -14.43 13.26 -4.49
C GLU A 202 -13.24 13.29 -3.53
N ALA A 203 -13.20 12.35 -2.59
CA ALA A 203 -12.08 12.22 -1.67
C ALA A 203 -10.77 11.83 -2.40
N PHE A 204 -10.82 10.91 -3.35
CA PHE A 204 -9.67 10.56 -4.18
C PHE A 204 -9.19 11.73 -5.03
N GLU A 205 -10.11 12.44 -5.68
CA GLU A 205 -9.79 13.63 -6.48
C GLU A 205 -9.05 14.67 -5.63
N GLU A 206 -9.51 14.88 -4.40
CA GLU A 206 -8.86 15.81 -3.49
C GLU A 206 -7.48 15.33 -3.03
N ILE A 207 -7.31 14.05 -2.74
CA ILE A 207 -6.01 13.48 -2.35
C ILE A 207 -4.99 13.60 -3.48
N ILE A 208 -5.34 13.19 -4.69
CA ILE A 208 -4.39 13.21 -5.83
C ILE A 208 -4.12 14.62 -6.35
N SER A 209 -4.93 15.61 -5.96
CA SER A 209 -4.67 17.02 -6.24
C SER A 209 -3.60 17.65 -5.36
N GLU A 210 -3.16 16.97 -4.28
CA GLU A 210 -2.05 17.44 -3.46
C GLU A 210 -0.79 17.63 -4.33
N PRO A 211 -0.14 18.79 -4.29
CA PRO A 211 1.01 19.08 -5.14
C PRO A 211 2.14 18.06 -4.95
N HIS A 212 2.58 17.46 -6.05
CA HIS A 212 3.71 16.53 -6.09
C HIS A 212 4.34 16.50 -7.49
N ASP A 213 5.59 16.02 -7.56
CA ASP A 213 6.23 15.75 -8.84
C ASP A 213 5.74 14.40 -9.40
N PRO A 214 5.03 14.37 -10.54
CA PRO A 214 4.55 13.12 -11.13
C PRO A 214 5.68 12.21 -11.67
N ALA A 215 6.91 12.70 -11.78
CA ALA A 215 8.06 11.85 -12.06
C ALA A 215 8.47 11.04 -10.82
N LEU A 216 8.28 11.59 -9.64
CA LEU A 216 8.70 11.03 -8.36
C LEU A 216 7.60 10.23 -7.66
N VAL A 217 6.36 10.71 -7.66
CA VAL A 217 5.24 10.04 -7.00
C VAL A 217 4.26 9.49 -8.02
N LYS A 218 3.90 8.23 -7.85
CA LYS A 218 2.92 7.50 -8.69
C LYS A 218 1.72 7.08 -7.84
N PRO A 219 0.71 7.95 -7.67
CA PRO A 219 -0.51 7.56 -7.00
C PRO A 219 -1.20 6.42 -7.75
N CYS A 220 -1.56 5.38 -7.02
CA CYS A 220 -2.30 4.24 -7.55
C CYS A 220 -3.57 4.03 -6.73
N VAL A 221 -4.61 3.54 -7.37
CA VAL A 221 -5.85 3.12 -6.72
C VAL A 221 -6.01 1.63 -6.85
N GLU A 222 -6.15 0.95 -5.71
CA GLU A 222 -6.38 -0.48 -5.65
C GLU A 222 -7.84 -0.78 -5.36
N SER A 223 -8.38 -1.78 -6.05
CA SER A 223 -9.74 -2.24 -5.77
C SER A 223 -9.81 -3.07 -4.49
N LYS A 224 -10.95 -2.99 -3.80
CA LYS A 224 -11.33 -3.97 -2.79
C LYS A 224 -12.33 -4.95 -3.38
N VAL A 225 -12.01 -6.24 -3.34
CA VAL A 225 -12.97 -7.30 -3.65
C VAL A 225 -13.94 -7.49 -2.46
N PHE A 226 -15.19 -7.82 -2.74
CA PHE A 226 -16.11 -8.28 -1.71
C PHE A 226 -15.67 -9.67 -1.19
N GLY A 227 -15.96 -9.95 0.10
CA GLY A 227 -15.65 -11.26 0.69
C GLY A 227 -14.33 -11.35 1.45
N ILE A 228 -13.45 -10.33 1.40
CA ILE A 228 -12.39 -10.16 2.39
C ILE A 228 -13.01 -9.39 3.57
N GLY A 229 -13.59 -10.09 4.48
CA GLY A 229 -14.51 -9.58 5.46
C GLY A 229 -15.91 -10.06 5.12
N VAL A 230 -16.94 -9.29 5.41
CA VAL A 230 -18.35 -9.67 5.22
C VAL A 230 -19.10 -8.75 4.26
N GLU A 231 -18.38 -7.95 3.48
CA GLU A 231 -19.01 -6.95 2.62
C GLU A 231 -19.61 -7.58 1.36
N SER A 232 -20.88 -7.25 1.09
CA SER A 232 -21.56 -7.52 -0.17
C SER A 232 -21.48 -6.36 -1.16
N PHE A 233 -21.07 -5.19 -0.70
CA PHE A 233 -20.88 -3.99 -1.49
C PHE A 233 -19.59 -3.29 -1.06
N THR A 234 -18.73 -2.96 -2.01
CA THR A 234 -17.52 -2.17 -1.79
C THR A 234 -17.60 -0.86 -2.57
N ALA A 235 -17.25 0.27 -1.92
CA ALA A 235 -17.22 1.57 -2.59
C ALA A 235 -16.13 1.57 -3.68
N GLY A 236 -14.95 1.04 -3.37
CA GLY A 236 -13.80 0.90 -4.27
C GLY A 236 -13.78 -0.44 -5.02
N SER A 237 -14.86 -0.81 -5.73
CA SER A 237 -14.86 -2.02 -6.55
C SER A 237 -13.90 -1.94 -7.74
N ALA A 238 -13.61 -3.08 -8.39
CA ALA A 238 -12.73 -3.13 -9.57
C ALA A 238 -13.21 -2.20 -10.69
N GLU A 239 -14.50 -2.19 -10.97
CA GLU A 239 -15.10 -1.31 -12.00
C GLU A 239 -14.92 0.17 -11.65
N PHE A 240 -15.08 0.54 -10.38
CA PHE A 240 -14.87 1.90 -9.91
C PHE A 240 -13.42 2.32 -10.09
N THR A 241 -12.47 1.54 -9.57
CA THR A 241 -11.04 1.90 -9.55
C THR A 241 -10.45 1.96 -10.96
N LEU A 242 -10.82 1.03 -11.84
CA LEU A 242 -10.41 1.06 -13.24
C LEU A 242 -10.99 2.27 -13.98
N SER A 243 -12.28 2.58 -13.76
CA SER A 243 -12.92 3.76 -14.36
C SER A 243 -12.32 5.05 -13.84
N PHE A 244 -12.01 5.12 -12.54
CA PHE A 244 -11.36 6.28 -11.94
C PHE A 244 -9.98 6.51 -12.56
N ALA A 245 -9.11 5.50 -12.58
CA ALA A 245 -7.77 5.61 -13.15
C ALA A 245 -7.82 5.96 -14.65
N ALA A 246 -8.77 5.40 -15.41
CA ALA A 246 -8.92 5.69 -16.83
C ALA A 246 -9.33 7.15 -17.13
N THR A 247 -9.98 7.83 -16.18
CA THR A 247 -10.50 9.20 -16.33
C THR A 247 -9.70 10.25 -15.58
N HIS A 248 -8.70 9.86 -14.79
CA HIS A 248 -7.87 10.76 -13.97
C HIS A 248 -6.39 10.58 -14.33
N PRO A 249 -5.87 11.32 -15.33
CA PRO A 249 -4.45 11.30 -15.67
C PRO A 249 -3.58 11.57 -14.45
N GLY A 250 -2.56 10.74 -14.23
CA GLY A 250 -1.67 10.83 -13.06
C GLY A 250 -2.03 9.85 -11.94
N CYS A 251 -3.20 9.21 -11.98
CA CYS A 251 -3.55 8.10 -11.11
C CYS A 251 -3.52 6.78 -11.90
N LEU A 252 -2.86 5.76 -11.38
CA LEU A 252 -2.71 4.45 -12.03
C LEU A 252 -3.60 3.40 -11.33
N PRO A 253 -4.13 2.40 -12.06
CA PRO A 253 -4.77 1.27 -11.42
C PRO A 253 -3.68 0.34 -10.86
N LEU A 254 -3.78 -0.05 -9.60
CA LEU A 254 -2.98 -1.13 -9.05
C LEU A 254 -3.77 -2.43 -9.19
N MET A 255 -3.13 -3.42 -9.82
CA MET A 255 -3.75 -4.71 -10.13
C MET A 255 -3.27 -5.74 -9.11
N ASP A 256 -4.03 -5.94 -8.05
CA ASP A 256 -3.86 -7.10 -7.18
C ASP A 256 -4.56 -8.30 -7.80
N ASN A 257 -3.78 -9.30 -8.23
CA ASN A 257 -4.32 -10.50 -8.89
C ASN A 257 -5.31 -11.28 -8.02
N GLY A 258 -5.21 -11.16 -6.68
CA GLY A 258 -6.17 -11.72 -5.76
C GLY A 258 -7.56 -11.08 -5.85
N HIS A 259 -7.65 -9.83 -6.35
CA HIS A 259 -8.87 -9.06 -6.49
C HIS A 259 -9.52 -9.15 -7.87
N TYR A 260 -8.86 -9.79 -8.83
CA TYR A 260 -9.27 -9.84 -10.26
C TYR A 260 -9.42 -11.27 -10.81
N HIS A 261 -9.74 -12.24 -9.97
CA HIS A 261 -9.98 -13.63 -10.37
C HIS A 261 -11.44 -13.94 -10.65
#